data_6b1cd68a9b51cd43fac6e1187da78a8e
#
_entry.id   6b1cd68a9b51cd43fac6e1187da78a8e
#
_cell.length_a   1.000
_cell.length_b   1.000
_cell.length_c   1.000
_cell.angle_alpha   90.00
_cell.angle_beta   90.00
_cell.angle_gamma   90.00
#
_symmetry.space_group_name_H-M   'P 1'
#
loop_
_entity.id
_entity.type
_entity.pdbx_description
1 polymer ?
#
loop_
_entity_poly.entity_id
_entity_poly.type
_entity_poly.pdbx_seq_one_letter_code
_entity_poly.pdbx_strand_id
1 'polypeptide(L)'
;MSKRLDMFDTMIAKGSKDPFVHYARAMELRSLERFDDALAAYQQVMQAFPDYVPTYLMAGQVAEQLGRPADARAALEAGIAAAQRTGDGHALGELRGLLAGLD
;
A
#
# COMPACT_ATOMS: atom_id res chain seq x y z
N MET A 1 -9.91 10.71 -17.27
CA MET A 1 -8.98 9.55 -17.35
C MET A 1 -7.58 10.01 -17.05
N SER A 2 -6.82 9.18 -16.35
CA SER A 2 -5.47 9.53 -15.94
C SER A 2 -4.43 8.94 -16.91
N LYS A 3 -3.58 9.80 -17.46
CA LYS A 3 -2.48 9.34 -18.31
C LYS A 3 -1.46 8.52 -17.52
N ARG A 4 -1.27 8.86 -16.24
CA ARG A 4 -0.36 8.11 -15.37
C ARG A 4 -0.87 6.70 -15.13
N LEU A 5 -2.16 6.56 -14.84
CA LEU A 5 -2.76 5.26 -14.62
C LEU A 5 -2.63 4.39 -15.86
N ASP A 6 -2.91 4.95 -17.04
CA ASP A 6 -2.78 4.23 -18.31
C ASP A 6 -1.34 3.78 -18.54
N MET A 7 -0.38 4.63 -18.22
CA MET A 7 1.04 4.29 -18.35
C MET A 7 1.44 3.14 -17.43
N PHE A 8 1.02 3.20 -16.15
CA PHE A 8 1.33 2.12 -15.20
C PHE A 8 0.64 0.82 -15.61
N ASP A 9 -0.62 0.89 -16.05
CA ASP A 9 -1.33 -0.30 -16.52
C ASP A 9 -0.64 -0.95 -17.71
N THR A 10 -0.12 -0.12 -18.64
CA THR A 10 0.63 -0.61 -19.78
C THR A 10 1.92 -1.31 -19.35
N MET A 11 2.65 -0.72 -18.43
CA MET A 11 3.91 -1.30 -17.92
C MET A 11 3.65 -2.66 -17.25
N ILE A 12 2.59 -2.73 -16.45
CA ILE A 12 2.23 -3.96 -15.76
C ILE A 12 1.77 -5.03 -16.76
N ALA A 13 0.97 -4.65 -17.76
CA ALA A 13 0.51 -5.57 -18.80
C ALA A 13 1.68 -6.15 -19.60
N LYS A 14 2.77 -5.39 -19.72
CA LYS A 14 4.01 -5.85 -20.37
C LYS A 14 4.91 -6.66 -19.44
N GLY A 15 4.45 -6.94 -18.23
CA GLY A 15 5.13 -7.83 -17.30
C GLY A 15 6.11 -7.16 -16.35
N SER A 16 5.96 -5.85 -16.08
CA SER A 16 6.84 -5.18 -15.12
C SER A 16 6.78 -5.86 -13.76
N LYS A 17 7.96 -6.16 -13.21
CA LYS A 17 8.11 -6.73 -11.88
C LYS A 17 8.75 -5.72 -10.91
N ASP A 18 8.74 -4.45 -11.27
CA ASP A 18 9.22 -3.38 -10.41
C ASP A 18 8.14 -3.05 -9.38
N PRO A 19 8.38 -3.30 -8.09
CA PRO A 19 7.37 -3.01 -7.06
C PRO A 19 6.96 -1.54 -7.05
N PHE A 20 7.86 -0.62 -7.39
CA PHE A 20 7.52 0.79 -7.43
C PHE A 20 6.43 1.09 -8.47
N VAL A 21 6.44 0.43 -9.63
CA VAL A 21 5.43 0.65 -10.66
C VAL A 21 4.04 0.23 -10.14
N HIS A 22 3.97 -0.93 -9.51
CA HIS A 22 2.71 -1.42 -8.94
C HIS A 22 2.23 -0.52 -7.79
N TYR A 23 3.15 -0.09 -6.95
CA TYR A 23 2.86 0.84 -5.85
C TYR A 23 2.38 2.20 -6.38
N ALA A 24 3.06 2.75 -7.39
CA ALA A 24 2.70 4.03 -8.00
C ALA A 24 1.31 3.98 -8.65
N ARG A 25 0.95 2.83 -9.24
CA ARG A 25 -0.40 2.64 -9.80
C ARG A 25 -1.45 2.77 -8.69
N ALA A 26 -1.21 2.12 -7.55
CA ALA A 26 -2.12 2.21 -6.41
C ALA A 26 -2.22 3.65 -5.89
N MET A 27 -1.10 4.37 -5.82
CA MET A 27 -1.09 5.78 -5.41
C MET A 27 -1.89 6.66 -6.37
N GLU A 28 -1.82 6.38 -7.66
CA GLU A 28 -2.58 7.14 -8.64
C GLU A 28 -4.09 6.88 -8.47
N LEU A 29 -4.49 5.64 -8.22
CA LEU A 29 -5.88 5.32 -7.92
C LEU A 29 -6.38 6.09 -6.70
N ARG A 30 -5.56 6.18 -5.66
CA ARG A 30 -5.87 6.98 -4.47
C ARG A 30 -6.02 8.45 -4.81
N SER A 31 -5.12 8.98 -5.63
CA SER A 31 -5.14 10.36 -6.07
C SER A 31 -6.43 10.70 -6.84
N LEU A 32 -6.97 9.73 -7.56
CA LEU A 32 -8.23 9.85 -8.30
C LEU A 32 -9.44 9.60 -7.39
N GLU A 33 -9.23 9.46 -6.11
CA GLU A 33 -10.25 9.16 -5.10
C GLU A 33 -10.99 7.83 -5.35
N ARG A 34 -10.35 6.92 -6.07
CA ARG A 34 -10.85 5.55 -6.28
C ARG A 34 -10.30 4.68 -5.15
N PHE A 35 -10.80 4.92 -3.94
CA PHE A 35 -10.21 4.36 -2.73
C PHE A 35 -10.35 2.84 -2.61
N ASP A 36 -11.49 2.27 -3.04
CA ASP A 36 -11.65 0.81 -3.04
C ASP A 36 -10.66 0.14 -3.98
N ASP A 37 -10.50 0.71 -5.18
CA ASP A 37 -9.55 0.21 -6.17
C ASP A 37 -8.12 0.37 -5.68
N ALA A 38 -7.82 1.50 -5.03
CA ALA A 38 -6.50 1.76 -4.47
C ALA A 38 -6.16 0.74 -3.39
N LEU A 39 -7.09 0.46 -2.48
CA LEU A 39 -6.84 -0.53 -1.43
C LEU A 39 -6.57 -1.91 -2.02
N ALA A 40 -7.38 -2.34 -2.99
CA ALA A 40 -7.17 -3.62 -3.67
C ALA A 40 -5.80 -3.67 -4.34
N ALA A 41 -5.39 -2.56 -5.00
CA ALA A 41 -4.09 -2.49 -5.66
C ALA A 41 -2.94 -2.56 -4.66
N TYR A 42 -3.03 -1.84 -3.52
CA TYR A 42 -2.02 -1.95 -2.47
C TYR A 42 -1.93 -3.37 -1.91
N GLN A 43 -3.07 -4.03 -1.71
CA GLN A 43 -3.09 -5.41 -1.20
C GLN A 43 -2.39 -6.37 -2.17
N GLN A 44 -2.55 -6.16 -3.48
CA GLN A 44 -1.84 -6.94 -4.48
C GLN A 44 -0.33 -6.73 -4.38
N VAL A 45 0.12 -5.49 -4.17
CA VAL A 45 1.54 -5.19 -3.99
C VAL A 45 2.08 -5.89 -2.74
N MET A 46 1.32 -5.87 -1.65
CA MET A 46 1.71 -6.53 -0.40
C MET A 46 1.92 -8.04 -0.61
N GLN A 47 1.10 -8.66 -1.43
CA GLN A 47 1.22 -10.09 -1.73
C GLN A 47 2.38 -10.40 -2.66
N ALA A 48 2.55 -9.60 -3.70
CA ALA A 48 3.58 -9.84 -4.73
C ALA A 48 4.97 -9.39 -4.28
N PHE A 49 5.04 -8.32 -3.48
CA PHE A 49 6.28 -7.70 -3.04
C PHE A 49 6.24 -7.43 -1.53
N PRO A 50 6.25 -8.48 -0.70
CA PRO A 50 6.04 -8.32 0.75
C PRO A 50 7.09 -7.50 1.47
N ASP A 51 8.27 -7.32 0.88
CA ASP A 51 9.33 -6.51 1.49
C ASP A 51 9.34 -5.06 1.00
N TYR A 52 8.39 -4.68 0.15
CA TYR A 52 8.27 -3.29 -0.27
C TYR A 52 7.45 -2.54 0.78
N VAL A 53 8.15 -2.06 1.80
CA VAL A 53 7.56 -1.57 3.05
C VAL A 53 6.60 -0.39 2.89
N PRO A 54 6.84 0.59 1.99
CA PRO A 54 5.92 1.76 1.87
C PRO A 54 4.46 1.41 1.62
N THR A 55 4.18 0.26 1.03
CA THR A 55 2.83 -0.17 0.68
C THR A 55 1.92 -0.28 1.90
N TYR A 56 2.46 -0.80 3.01
CA TYR A 56 1.66 -1.12 4.20
C TYR A 56 1.09 0.13 4.86
N LEU A 57 1.88 1.19 4.94
CA LEU A 57 1.42 2.46 5.50
C LEU A 57 0.27 3.02 4.67
N MET A 58 0.43 3.02 3.36
CA MET A 58 -0.59 3.53 2.43
C MET A 58 -1.86 2.70 2.49
N ALA A 59 -1.73 1.38 2.51
CA ALA A 59 -2.88 0.47 2.62
C ALA A 59 -3.64 0.71 3.92
N GLY A 60 -2.92 0.88 5.02
CA GLY A 60 -3.52 1.18 6.32
C GLY A 60 -4.30 2.48 6.31
N GLN A 61 -3.72 3.54 5.73
CA GLN A 61 -4.38 4.85 5.65
C GLN A 61 -5.64 4.80 4.80
N VAL A 62 -5.59 4.15 3.65
CA VAL A 62 -6.74 4.05 2.75
C VAL A 62 -7.84 3.21 3.38
N ALA A 63 -7.49 2.10 4.03
CA ALA A 63 -8.47 1.27 4.72
C ALA A 63 -9.17 2.03 5.84
N GLU A 64 -8.44 2.83 6.60
CA GLU A 64 -9.01 3.68 7.65
C GLU A 64 -9.96 4.71 7.04
N GLN A 65 -9.56 5.35 5.95
CA GLN A 65 -10.38 6.32 5.23
C GLN A 65 -11.67 5.72 4.71
N LEU A 66 -11.63 4.44 4.32
CA LEU A 66 -12.82 3.70 3.86
C LEU A 66 -13.70 3.20 5.00
N GLY A 67 -13.30 3.42 6.25
CA GLY A 67 -14.05 2.90 7.39
C GLY A 67 -13.91 1.39 7.54
N ARG A 68 -12.77 0.83 7.19
CA ARG A 68 -12.46 -0.60 7.27
C ARG A 68 -11.35 -0.85 8.29
N PRO A 69 -11.66 -0.75 9.59
CA PRO A 69 -10.64 -0.83 10.62
C PRO A 69 -9.91 -2.18 10.69
N ALA A 70 -10.61 -3.28 10.38
CA ALA A 70 -9.98 -4.60 10.36
C ALA A 70 -8.92 -4.70 9.27
N ASP A 71 -9.22 -4.17 8.07
CA ASP A 71 -8.26 -4.15 6.97
C ASP A 71 -7.09 -3.22 7.28
N ALA A 72 -7.37 -2.07 7.91
CA ALA A 72 -6.33 -1.14 8.32
C ALA A 72 -5.38 -1.80 9.32
N ARG A 73 -5.92 -2.45 10.33
CA ARG A 73 -5.12 -3.15 11.36
C ARG A 73 -4.27 -4.25 10.72
N ALA A 74 -4.87 -5.06 9.85
CA ALA A 74 -4.16 -6.15 9.18
C ALA A 74 -2.98 -5.62 8.35
N ALA A 75 -3.18 -4.52 7.60
CA ALA A 75 -2.12 -3.93 6.80
C ALA A 75 -0.99 -3.40 7.68
N LEU A 76 -1.32 -2.69 8.75
CA LEU A 76 -0.31 -2.11 9.64
C LEU A 76 0.47 -3.18 10.39
N GLU A 77 -0.18 -4.23 10.85
CA GLU A 77 0.50 -5.35 11.53
C GLU A 77 1.44 -6.09 10.57
N ALA A 78 0.98 -6.34 9.34
CA ALA A 78 1.83 -6.96 8.31
C ALA A 78 3.02 -6.05 7.96
N GLY A 79 2.79 -4.74 7.93
CA GLY A 79 3.83 -3.76 7.68
C GLY A 79 4.88 -3.72 8.78
N ILE A 80 4.47 -3.84 10.03
CA ILE A 80 5.39 -3.92 11.17
C ILE A 80 6.31 -5.12 11.02
N ALA A 81 5.74 -6.28 10.68
CA ALA A 81 6.54 -7.49 10.45
C ALA A 81 7.52 -7.29 9.30
N ALA A 82 7.08 -6.67 8.20
CA ALA A 82 7.94 -6.39 7.05
C ALA A 82 9.06 -5.40 7.40
N ALA A 83 8.75 -4.35 8.16
CA ALA A 83 9.73 -3.36 8.60
C ALA A 83 10.78 -3.99 9.51
N GLN A 84 10.37 -4.88 10.40
CA GLN A 84 11.30 -5.62 11.26
C GLN A 84 12.20 -6.53 10.43
N ARG A 85 11.62 -7.25 9.49
CA ARG A 85 12.36 -8.20 8.63
C ARG A 85 13.40 -7.49 7.77
N THR A 86 13.08 -6.28 7.28
CA THR A 86 13.97 -5.51 6.40
C THR A 86 14.86 -4.54 7.15
N GLY A 87 14.67 -4.37 8.46
CA GLY A 87 15.46 -3.44 9.27
C GLY A 87 15.10 -1.97 9.05
N ASP A 88 13.87 -1.67 8.63
CA ASP A 88 13.42 -0.30 8.38
C ASP A 88 12.83 0.30 9.66
N GLY A 89 13.71 0.87 10.48
CA GLY A 89 13.32 1.44 11.78
C GLY A 89 12.41 2.65 11.67
N HIS A 90 12.59 3.48 10.62
CA HIS A 90 11.74 4.65 10.41
C HIS A 90 10.29 4.22 10.11
N ALA A 91 10.13 3.31 9.16
CA ALA A 91 8.81 2.79 8.82
C ALA A 91 8.16 2.08 10.01
N LEU A 92 8.95 1.35 10.78
CA LEU A 92 8.45 0.65 11.96
C LEU A 92 7.79 1.62 12.94
N GLY A 93 8.45 2.76 13.21
CA GLY A 93 7.90 3.78 14.09
C GLY A 93 6.60 4.37 13.57
N GLU A 94 6.53 4.68 12.28
CA GLU A 94 5.33 5.23 11.67
C GLU A 94 4.16 4.23 11.72
N LEU A 95 4.43 2.97 11.39
CA LEU A 95 3.41 1.92 11.38
C LEU A 95 2.85 1.67 12.78
N ARG A 96 3.72 1.64 13.79
CA ARG A 96 3.30 1.48 15.18
C ARG A 96 2.44 2.66 15.64
N GLY A 97 2.82 3.89 15.24
CA GLY A 97 2.06 5.08 15.58
C GLY A 97 0.65 5.05 15.01
N LEU A 98 0.50 4.66 13.75
CA LEU A 98 -0.81 4.56 13.12
C LEU A 98 -1.65 3.45 13.75
N LEU A 99 -1.04 2.31 14.04
CA LEU A 99 -1.74 1.19 14.65
C LEU A 99 -2.29 1.58 16.03
N ALA A 100 -1.49 2.28 16.83
CA ALA A 100 -1.92 2.76 18.13
C ALA A 100 -3.11 3.72 18.02
N GLY A 101 -3.17 4.51 16.95
CA GLY A 101 -4.24 5.47 16.71
C GLY A 101 -5.55 4.86 16.23
N LEU A 102 -5.57 3.58 15.87
CA LEU A 102 -6.80 2.94 15.39
C LEU A 102 -7.79 2.64 16.50
N ASP A 103 -7.37 2.62 17.72
CA ASP A 103 -8.23 2.37 18.87
C ASP A 103 -8.69 3.69 19.47
#